data_981f48696cf9f3c4580b2f53a3f9c3ce
#
_entry.id   981f48696cf9f3c4580b2f53a3f9c3ce
#
_cell.length_a   1.000
_cell.length_b   1.000
_cell.length_c   1.000
_cell.angle_alpha   90.00
_cell.angle_beta   90.00
_cell.angle_gamma   90.00
#
_symmetry.space_group_name_H-M   'P 1'
#
loop_
_entity.id
_entity.type
_entity.pdbx_description
1 polymer ?
#
loop_
_entity_poly.entity_id
_entity_poly.type
_entity_poly.pdbx_seq_one_letter_code
_entity_poly.pdbx_strand_id
1 'polypeptide(L)'
;VPVSIREARIAGSLRAVLADSAIPPLVTALIAGALAARMAGSAARSFAPSKPLWAIGLLLFAAASAAAAYGTADGWGSVSFRIYYLTGACLCVAVLGAGSAFLALPRAVALVVFGMTITAVIGATVTVLIAPVDSAAFADLQGVAAPPNSAIGGHAAIWAIGMNSVGTLLLVAGALVSLVRRIRTGPNAAILAGVIVIALAGTLTRFGGQETLYLGQMVGLIVLGAGMEWANRRGHARKPVPPIIVA
;
A
#
# COMPACT_ATOMS: atom_id res chain seq x y z
N VAL A 1 27.42 24.22 6.53
CA VAL A 1 27.62 24.86 5.23
C VAL A 1 26.29 25.56 4.92
N PRO A 2 26.25 26.90 4.74
CA PRO A 2 25.03 27.62 4.44
C PRO A 2 24.56 27.22 3.03
N VAL A 3 23.33 26.70 2.95
CA VAL A 3 22.66 26.42 1.68
C VAL A 3 22.51 27.73 0.93
N SER A 4 22.93 27.79 -0.32
CA SER A 4 22.88 29.03 -1.10
C SER A 4 21.41 29.44 -1.32
N ILE A 5 21.12 30.76 -1.33
CA ILE A 5 19.78 31.30 -1.56
C ILE A 5 19.19 30.74 -2.87
N ARG A 6 20.03 30.45 -3.85
CA ARG A 6 19.65 29.86 -5.14
C ARG A 6 19.17 28.42 -5.00
N GLU A 7 19.85 27.61 -4.19
CA GLU A 7 19.48 26.22 -3.91
C GLU A 7 18.18 26.15 -3.10
N ALA A 8 18.00 27.06 -2.13
CA ALA A 8 16.76 27.16 -1.37
C ALA A 8 15.57 27.57 -2.26
N ARG A 9 15.78 28.45 -3.23
CA ARG A 9 14.76 28.90 -4.19
C ARG A 9 14.39 27.75 -5.16
N ILE A 10 15.39 27.02 -5.69
CA ILE A 10 15.15 25.87 -6.59
C ILE A 10 14.43 24.75 -5.83
N ALA A 11 14.85 24.45 -4.62
CA ALA A 11 14.18 23.46 -3.78
C ALA A 11 12.74 23.88 -3.43
N GLY A 12 12.49 25.16 -3.21
CA GLY A 12 11.15 25.71 -2.97
C GLY A 12 10.26 25.61 -4.20
N SER A 13 10.76 25.99 -5.39
CA SER A 13 10.00 25.87 -6.63
C SER A 13 9.72 24.43 -7.04
N LEU A 14 10.69 23.53 -6.84
CA LEU A 14 10.51 22.09 -7.10
C LEU A 14 9.47 21.48 -6.17
N ARG A 15 9.48 21.86 -4.89
CA ARG A 15 8.46 21.44 -3.92
C ARG A 15 7.07 21.94 -4.31
N ALA A 16 6.94 23.20 -4.72
CA ALA A 16 5.67 23.77 -5.15
C ALA A 16 5.12 23.03 -6.37
N VAL A 17 5.97 22.79 -7.40
CA VAL A 17 5.56 22.04 -8.60
C VAL A 17 5.17 20.60 -8.28
N LEU A 18 5.88 19.93 -7.38
CA LEU A 18 5.54 18.57 -6.96
C LEU A 18 4.27 18.52 -6.09
N ALA A 19 4.03 19.57 -5.30
CA ALA A 19 2.85 19.65 -4.44
C ALA A 19 1.55 19.88 -5.24
N ASP A 20 1.62 20.61 -6.35
CA ASP A 20 0.47 20.95 -7.18
C ASP A 20 0.28 20.02 -8.40
N SER A 21 1.05 18.94 -8.49
CA SER A 21 1.01 18.08 -9.67
C SER A 21 0.46 16.69 -9.39
N ALA A 22 -0.23 16.11 -10.38
CA ALA A 22 -0.65 14.71 -10.36
C ALA A 22 0.53 13.71 -10.53
N ILE A 23 1.75 14.21 -10.72
CA ILE A 23 2.94 13.38 -10.98
C ILE A 23 3.26 12.45 -9.81
N PRO A 24 3.37 12.89 -8.54
CA PRO A 24 3.70 12.01 -7.44
C PRO A 24 2.73 10.83 -7.26
N PRO A 25 1.40 11.02 -7.23
CA PRO A 25 0.49 9.89 -7.14
C PRO A 25 0.51 9.02 -8.39
N LEU A 26 0.73 9.57 -9.59
CA LEU A 26 0.88 8.79 -10.83
C LEU A 26 2.12 7.89 -10.78
N VAL A 27 3.28 8.42 -10.40
CA VAL A 27 4.52 7.63 -10.25
C VAL A 27 4.33 6.56 -9.18
N THR A 28 3.67 6.88 -8.07
CA THR A 28 3.32 5.91 -7.03
C THR A 28 2.46 4.78 -7.58
N ALA A 29 1.44 5.10 -8.40
CA ALA A 29 0.58 4.12 -9.05
C ALA A 29 1.37 3.19 -9.98
N LEU A 30 2.28 3.75 -10.78
CA LEU A 30 3.13 2.97 -11.71
C LEU A 30 4.08 2.02 -10.95
N ILE A 31 4.72 2.50 -9.89
CA ILE A 31 5.61 1.66 -9.06
C ILE A 31 4.80 0.52 -8.41
N ALA A 32 3.66 0.83 -7.80
CA ALA A 32 2.80 -0.17 -7.16
C ALA A 32 2.26 -1.18 -8.18
N GLY A 33 1.83 -0.74 -9.37
CA GLY A 33 1.37 -1.58 -10.46
C GLY A 33 2.48 -2.52 -10.98
N ALA A 34 3.69 -2.01 -11.14
CA ALA A 34 4.84 -2.82 -11.53
C ALA A 34 5.17 -3.90 -10.48
N LEU A 35 5.13 -3.55 -9.20
CA LEU A 35 5.32 -4.50 -8.11
C LEU A 35 4.19 -5.54 -8.05
N ALA A 36 2.93 -5.12 -8.26
CA ALA A 36 1.79 -6.02 -8.34
C ALA A 36 1.95 -7.05 -9.48
N ALA A 37 2.32 -6.61 -10.67
CA ALA A 37 2.55 -7.46 -11.84
C ALA A 37 3.68 -8.48 -11.58
N ARG A 38 4.80 -8.03 -10.99
CA ARG A 38 5.92 -8.91 -10.60
C ARG A 38 5.49 -9.95 -9.56
N MET A 39 4.70 -9.53 -8.57
CA MET A 39 4.19 -10.44 -7.55
C MET A 39 3.20 -11.44 -8.13
N ALA A 40 2.30 -11.02 -9.03
CA ALA A 40 1.39 -11.89 -9.75
C ALA A 40 2.14 -12.93 -10.58
N GLY A 41 3.18 -12.53 -11.34
CA GLY A 41 4.06 -13.46 -12.06
C GLY A 41 4.82 -14.44 -11.14
N SER A 42 5.16 -14.02 -9.91
CA SER A 42 5.73 -14.91 -8.90
C SER A 42 4.69 -15.87 -8.32
N ALA A 43 3.44 -15.41 -8.16
CA ALA A 43 2.32 -16.23 -7.69
C ALA A 43 1.98 -17.35 -8.67
N ALA A 44 1.97 -17.05 -9.97
CA ALA A 44 1.73 -18.04 -11.03
C ALA A 44 2.76 -19.19 -11.04
N ARG A 45 3.96 -18.94 -10.55
CA ARG A 45 5.05 -19.93 -10.49
C ARG A 45 5.14 -20.69 -9.15
N SER A 46 4.33 -20.36 -8.17
CA SER A 46 4.37 -21.00 -6.84
C SER A 46 3.04 -20.87 -6.12
N PHE A 47 2.54 -21.99 -5.58
CA PHE A 47 1.27 -22.10 -4.85
C PHE A 47 1.31 -21.53 -3.41
N ALA A 48 1.99 -20.39 -3.18
CA ALA A 48 1.99 -19.75 -1.87
C ALA A 48 0.83 -18.75 -1.79
N PRO A 49 -0.21 -18.97 -0.94
CA PRO A 49 -1.42 -18.13 -0.88
C PRO A 49 -1.14 -16.66 -0.56
N SER A 50 -0.02 -16.37 0.11
CA SER A 50 0.43 -15.01 0.40
C SER A 50 0.70 -14.16 -0.84
N LYS A 51 1.22 -14.77 -1.92
CA LYS A 51 1.66 -14.03 -3.11
C LYS A 51 0.51 -13.41 -3.91
N PRO A 52 -0.59 -14.14 -4.26
CA PRO A 52 -1.72 -13.51 -4.93
C PRO A 52 -2.38 -12.43 -4.09
N LEU A 53 -2.47 -12.60 -2.76
CA LEU A 53 -3.01 -11.56 -1.88
C LEU A 53 -2.12 -10.31 -1.87
N TRP A 54 -0.81 -10.46 -1.86
CA TRP A 54 0.11 -9.33 -1.97
C TRP A 54 0.02 -8.66 -3.34
N ALA A 55 -0.15 -9.42 -4.43
CA ALA A 55 -0.35 -8.85 -5.76
C ALA A 55 -1.65 -8.04 -5.83
N ILE A 56 -2.76 -8.56 -5.28
CA ILE A 56 -4.04 -7.86 -5.23
C ILE A 56 -3.92 -6.60 -4.36
N GLY A 57 -3.31 -6.69 -3.18
CA GLY A 57 -3.13 -5.53 -2.30
C GLY A 57 -2.32 -4.41 -2.96
N LEU A 58 -1.22 -4.75 -3.67
CA LEU A 58 -0.44 -3.77 -4.43
C LEU A 58 -1.22 -3.19 -5.62
N LEU A 59 -2.07 -3.99 -6.28
CA LEU A 59 -2.95 -3.50 -7.34
C LEU A 59 -4.00 -2.53 -6.80
N LEU A 60 -4.59 -2.81 -5.63
CA LEU A 60 -5.50 -1.90 -4.94
C LEU A 60 -4.80 -0.59 -4.58
N PHE A 61 -3.55 -0.67 -4.11
CA PHE A 61 -2.74 0.52 -3.84
C PHE A 61 -2.49 1.34 -5.12
N ALA A 62 -2.18 0.66 -6.23
CA ALA A 62 -2.01 1.31 -7.53
C ALA A 62 -3.30 1.99 -8.00
N ALA A 63 -4.46 1.34 -7.82
CA ALA A 63 -5.75 1.90 -8.17
C ALA A 63 -6.09 3.14 -7.33
N ALA A 64 -5.81 3.12 -6.02
CA ALA A 64 -5.97 4.27 -5.15
C ALA A 64 -5.09 5.45 -5.59
N SER A 65 -3.82 5.18 -5.87
CA SER A 65 -2.87 6.20 -6.32
C SER A 65 -3.23 6.76 -7.71
N ALA A 66 -3.74 5.92 -8.61
CA ALA A 66 -4.24 6.37 -9.92
C ALA A 66 -5.49 7.24 -9.79
N ALA A 67 -6.43 6.87 -8.90
CA ALA A 67 -7.60 7.69 -8.59
C ALA A 67 -7.20 9.05 -7.98
N ALA A 68 -6.16 9.07 -7.15
CA ALA A 68 -5.61 10.30 -6.61
C ALA A 68 -4.95 11.16 -7.71
N ALA A 69 -4.20 10.57 -8.62
CA ALA A 69 -3.62 11.29 -9.76
C ALA A 69 -4.70 11.91 -10.66
N TYR A 70 -5.75 11.15 -10.94
CA TYR A 70 -6.91 11.64 -11.70
C TYR A 70 -7.62 12.78 -10.95
N GLY A 71 -7.93 12.60 -9.66
CA GLY A 71 -8.59 13.62 -8.86
C GLY A 71 -7.78 14.93 -8.75
N THR A 72 -6.45 14.82 -8.74
CA THR A 72 -5.56 15.99 -8.74
C THR A 72 -5.50 16.70 -10.10
N ALA A 73 -5.53 15.94 -11.21
CA ALA A 73 -5.43 16.50 -12.57
C ALA A 73 -6.73 17.12 -13.08
N ASP A 74 -7.84 16.38 -12.92
CA ASP A 74 -9.15 16.71 -13.52
C ASP A 74 -10.20 17.15 -12.49
N GLY A 75 -9.81 17.20 -11.20
CA GLY A 75 -10.72 17.48 -10.10
C GLY A 75 -11.36 16.22 -9.52
N TRP A 76 -11.68 16.30 -8.23
CA TRP A 76 -12.32 15.21 -7.51
C TRP A 76 -13.81 15.13 -7.81
N GLY A 77 -14.26 13.92 -8.13
CA GLY A 77 -15.67 13.59 -8.25
C GLY A 77 -16.05 12.45 -7.30
N SER A 78 -17.36 12.21 -7.12
CA SER A 78 -17.84 11.15 -6.23
C SER A 78 -17.31 9.77 -6.61
N VAL A 79 -17.12 9.48 -7.90
CA VAL A 79 -16.62 8.18 -8.35
C VAL A 79 -15.13 8.04 -8.08
N SER A 80 -14.30 9.02 -8.46
CA SER A 80 -12.85 8.98 -8.21
C SER A 80 -12.54 8.93 -6.71
N PHE A 81 -13.31 9.67 -5.90
CA PHE A 81 -13.16 9.63 -4.45
C PHE A 81 -13.54 8.28 -3.85
N ARG A 82 -14.65 7.65 -4.30
CA ARG A 82 -15.04 6.31 -3.83
C ARG A 82 -13.99 5.25 -4.18
N ILE A 83 -13.43 5.30 -5.40
CA ILE A 83 -12.37 4.39 -5.82
C ILE A 83 -11.14 4.59 -4.91
N TYR A 84 -10.68 5.85 -4.75
CA TYR A 84 -9.57 6.18 -3.87
C TYR A 84 -9.78 5.68 -2.44
N TYR A 85 -10.94 6.00 -1.86
CA TYR A 85 -11.27 5.66 -0.48
C TYR A 85 -11.38 4.16 -0.27
N LEU A 86 -12.13 3.48 -1.13
CA LEU A 86 -12.34 2.04 -1.03
C LEU A 86 -11.03 1.28 -1.19
N THR A 87 -10.31 1.53 -2.29
CA THR A 87 -9.12 0.74 -2.60
C THR A 87 -7.94 1.09 -1.70
N GLY A 88 -7.74 2.36 -1.34
CA GLY A 88 -6.63 2.82 -0.51
C GLY A 88 -6.91 2.74 0.99
N ALA A 89 -8.01 3.36 1.44
CA ALA A 89 -8.30 3.47 2.87
C ALA A 89 -8.92 2.21 3.47
N CYS A 90 -9.63 1.40 2.70
CA CYS A 90 -10.29 0.19 3.23
C CYS A 90 -9.55 -1.09 2.86
N LEU A 91 -9.37 -1.38 1.56
CA LEU A 91 -9.05 -2.73 1.10
C LEU A 91 -7.56 -3.06 1.09
N CYS A 92 -6.71 -2.13 0.64
CA CYS A 92 -5.30 -2.39 0.34
C CYS A 92 -4.57 -3.05 1.51
N VAL A 93 -4.55 -2.40 2.67
CA VAL A 93 -3.78 -2.83 3.84
C VAL A 93 -4.35 -4.11 4.45
N ALA A 94 -5.68 -4.28 4.43
CA ALA A 94 -6.34 -5.50 4.92
C ALA A 94 -5.96 -6.72 4.08
N VAL A 95 -5.95 -6.59 2.74
CA VAL A 95 -5.59 -7.68 1.83
C VAL A 95 -4.11 -8.03 1.94
N LEU A 96 -3.23 -7.03 2.04
CA LEU A 96 -1.79 -7.24 2.31
C LEU A 96 -1.56 -7.94 3.65
N GLY A 97 -2.30 -7.53 4.69
CA GLY A 97 -2.28 -8.13 6.02
C GLY A 97 -2.73 -9.59 6.00
N ALA A 98 -3.82 -9.91 5.29
CA ALA A 98 -4.28 -11.29 5.11
C ALA A 98 -3.22 -12.15 4.40
N GLY A 99 -2.53 -11.59 3.39
CA GLY A 99 -1.38 -12.25 2.77
C GLY A 99 -0.24 -12.54 3.74
N SER A 100 0.03 -11.61 4.66
CA SER A 100 1.06 -11.76 5.69
C SER A 100 0.66 -12.78 6.78
N ALA A 101 -0.64 -12.93 7.07
CA ALA A 101 -1.13 -13.96 7.98
C ALA A 101 -0.76 -15.37 7.51
N PHE A 102 -0.78 -15.65 6.20
CA PHE A 102 -0.34 -16.95 5.65
C PHE A 102 1.17 -17.20 5.79
N LEU A 103 1.97 -16.16 6.05
CA LEU A 103 3.41 -16.31 6.30
C LEU A 103 3.74 -16.52 7.77
N ALA A 104 2.92 -15.96 8.67
CA ALA A 104 3.22 -15.88 10.09
C ALA A 104 2.44 -16.88 10.96
N LEU A 105 1.21 -17.21 10.55
CA LEU A 105 0.25 -17.96 11.37
C LEU A 105 0.08 -19.40 10.87
N PRO A 106 -0.38 -20.32 11.74
CA PRO A 106 -0.82 -21.63 11.31
C PRO A 106 -1.91 -21.54 10.24
N ARG A 107 -1.89 -22.47 9.27
CA ARG A 107 -2.78 -22.44 8.11
C ARG A 107 -4.27 -22.29 8.46
N ALA A 108 -4.73 -22.96 9.51
CA ALA A 108 -6.14 -22.86 9.94
C ALA A 108 -6.50 -21.43 10.39
N VAL A 109 -5.63 -20.79 11.19
CA VAL A 109 -5.82 -19.40 11.63
C VAL A 109 -5.74 -18.43 10.47
N ALA A 110 -4.78 -18.62 9.55
CA ALA A 110 -4.68 -17.78 8.36
C ALA A 110 -5.91 -17.87 7.45
N LEU A 111 -6.54 -19.05 7.34
CA LEU A 111 -7.80 -19.22 6.60
C LEU A 111 -8.96 -18.50 7.28
N VAL A 112 -9.04 -18.51 8.62
CA VAL A 112 -10.05 -17.74 9.37
C VAL A 112 -9.85 -16.24 9.13
N VAL A 113 -8.61 -15.75 9.26
CA VAL A 113 -8.28 -14.33 8.98
C VAL A 113 -8.66 -13.97 7.54
N PHE A 114 -8.37 -14.83 6.57
CA PHE A 114 -8.75 -14.62 5.18
C PHE A 114 -10.27 -14.55 5.00
N GLY A 115 -11.03 -15.47 5.60
CA GLY A 115 -12.50 -15.46 5.57
C GLY A 115 -13.07 -14.16 6.17
N MET A 116 -12.56 -13.73 7.32
CA MET A 116 -12.94 -12.46 7.94
C MET A 116 -12.60 -11.27 7.03
N THR A 117 -11.44 -11.30 6.37
CA THR A 117 -11.04 -10.24 5.42
C THR A 117 -12.02 -10.18 4.24
N ILE A 118 -12.41 -11.31 3.65
CA ILE A 118 -13.41 -11.34 2.56
C ILE A 118 -14.74 -10.74 3.00
N THR A 119 -15.24 -11.13 4.18
CA THR A 119 -16.47 -10.55 4.74
C THR A 119 -16.34 -9.04 4.94
N ALA A 120 -15.22 -8.57 5.47
CA ALA A 120 -14.95 -7.15 5.64
C ALA A 120 -14.84 -6.40 4.30
N VAL A 121 -14.22 -7.01 3.28
CA VAL A 121 -14.14 -6.46 1.91
C VAL A 121 -15.54 -6.26 1.33
N ILE A 122 -16.42 -7.24 1.46
CA ILE A 122 -17.80 -7.13 0.97
C ILE A 122 -18.55 -6.03 1.72
N GLY A 123 -18.49 -6.04 3.05
CA GLY A 123 -19.15 -5.04 3.89
C GLY A 123 -18.66 -3.61 3.62
N ALA A 124 -17.34 -3.42 3.54
CA ALA A 124 -16.76 -2.13 3.21
C ALA A 124 -17.16 -1.64 1.81
N THR A 125 -17.14 -2.55 0.82
CA THR A 125 -17.51 -2.22 -0.56
C THR A 125 -18.97 -1.77 -0.64
N VAL A 126 -19.88 -2.52 -0.07
CA VAL A 126 -21.31 -2.15 -0.03
C VAL A 126 -21.48 -0.80 0.67
N THR A 127 -20.89 -0.64 1.87
CA THR A 127 -21.02 0.59 2.65
C THR A 127 -20.47 1.80 1.90
N VAL A 128 -19.29 1.71 1.28
CA VAL A 128 -18.69 2.83 0.53
C VAL A 128 -19.48 3.16 -0.73
N LEU A 129 -20.06 2.17 -1.40
CA LEU A 129 -20.84 2.41 -2.62
C LEU A 129 -22.16 3.11 -2.33
N ILE A 130 -22.83 2.82 -1.21
CA ILE A 130 -24.12 3.43 -0.84
C ILE A 130 -23.98 4.69 0.03
N ALA A 131 -22.80 4.92 0.65
CA ALA A 131 -22.61 6.07 1.53
C ALA A 131 -22.82 7.40 0.78
N PRO A 132 -23.47 8.39 1.39
CA PRO A 132 -23.54 9.74 0.81
C PRO A 132 -22.14 10.35 0.75
N VAL A 133 -21.85 11.04 -0.35
CA VAL A 133 -20.60 11.77 -0.55
C VAL A 133 -20.90 13.25 -0.63
N ASP A 134 -20.25 14.03 0.23
CA ASP A 134 -20.33 15.47 0.21
C ASP A 134 -19.42 16.05 -0.88
N SER A 135 -20.00 16.37 -2.03
CA SER A 135 -19.25 16.95 -3.16
C SER A 135 -18.82 18.39 -2.89
N ALA A 136 -19.42 19.11 -1.93
CA ALA A 136 -18.99 20.45 -1.57
C ALA A 136 -17.59 20.43 -0.94
N ALA A 137 -17.24 19.34 -0.26
CA ALA A 137 -15.89 19.13 0.29
C ALA A 137 -14.79 19.03 -0.78
N PHE A 138 -15.15 18.92 -2.08
CA PHE A 138 -14.17 18.85 -3.18
C PHE A 138 -13.91 20.21 -3.82
N ALA A 139 -14.82 21.20 -3.65
CA ALA A 139 -14.78 22.48 -4.39
C ALA A 139 -13.54 23.33 -4.06
N ASP A 140 -13.04 23.24 -2.82
CA ASP A 140 -11.93 24.05 -2.34
C ASP A 140 -10.59 23.28 -2.30
N LEU A 141 -10.56 22.04 -2.83
CA LEU A 141 -9.34 21.26 -2.83
C LEU A 141 -8.38 21.78 -3.90
N GLN A 142 -7.24 22.31 -3.44
CA GLN A 142 -6.15 22.74 -4.29
C GLN A 142 -4.97 21.78 -4.17
N GLY A 143 -4.28 21.56 -5.31
CA GLY A 143 -3.09 20.73 -5.36
C GLY A 143 -3.36 19.24 -5.11
N VAL A 144 -2.38 18.56 -4.52
CA VAL A 144 -2.40 17.09 -4.27
C VAL A 144 -3.27 16.69 -3.10
N ALA A 145 -4.08 17.60 -2.57
CA ALA A 145 -4.93 17.32 -1.41
C ALA A 145 -5.98 16.25 -1.75
N ALA A 146 -5.89 15.11 -1.08
CA ALA A 146 -6.98 14.14 -1.10
C ALA A 146 -8.15 14.68 -0.28
N PRO A 147 -9.41 14.42 -0.70
CA PRO A 147 -10.57 14.83 0.07
C PRO A 147 -10.51 14.28 1.51
N PRO A 148 -11.01 15.04 2.48
CA PRO A 148 -11.01 14.60 3.86
C PRO A 148 -11.91 13.36 4.02
N ASN A 149 -11.56 12.49 4.97
CA ASN A 149 -12.35 11.31 5.25
C ASN A 149 -13.80 11.62 5.67
N SER A 150 -14.06 12.84 6.15
CA SER A 150 -15.39 13.34 6.47
C SER A 150 -16.28 13.59 5.23
N ALA A 151 -15.67 13.67 4.03
CA ALA A 151 -16.43 13.82 2.78
C ALA A 151 -17.27 12.58 2.43
N ILE A 152 -17.03 11.43 3.08
CA ILE A 152 -17.87 10.25 2.94
C ILE A 152 -18.61 9.99 4.24
N GLY A 153 -19.93 9.94 4.15
CA GLY A 153 -20.80 9.76 5.30
C GLY A 153 -20.98 8.32 5.73
N GLY A 154 -21.88 8.14 6.70
CA GLY A 154 -22.25 6.81 7.19
C GLY A 154 -21.14 6.10 7.96
N HIS A 155 -21.12 4.77 7.85
CA HIS A 155 -20.17 3.90 8.57
C HIS A 155 -18.88 3.62 7.81
N ALA A 156 -18.63 4.33 6.70
CA ALA A 156 -17.44 4.09 5.86
C ALA A 156 -16.12 4.27 6.64
N ALA A 157 -16.07 5.26 7.55
CA ALA A 157 -14.90 5.51 8.38
C ALA A 157 -14.57 4.34 9.34
N ILE A 158 -15.59 3.62 9.83
CA ILE A 158 -15.39 2.47 10.71
C ILE A 158 -14.67 1.34 9.95
N TRP A 159 -15.08 1.09 8.70
CA TRP A 159 -14.40 0.11 7.85
C TRP A 159 -12.96 0.52 7.56
N ALA A 160 -12.72 1.77 7.19
CA ALA A 160 -11.38 2.27 6.90
C ALA A 160 -10.46 2.12 8.13
N ILE A 161 -10.90 2.55 9.30
CA ILE A 161 -10.11 2.46 10.54
C ILE A 161 -9.88 1.00 10.91
N GLY A 162 -10.93 0.18 10.94
CA GLY A 162 -10.85 -1.23 11.35
C GLY A 162 -9.95 -2.04 10.42
N MET A 163 -10.17 -1.95 9.11
CA MET A 163 -9.41 -2.73 8.12
C MET A 163 -7.95 -2.30 8.05
N ASN A 164 -7.66 -1.00 8.12
CA ASN A 164 -6.27 -0.51 8.17
C ASN A 164 -5.57 -0.94 9.46
N SER A 165 -6.21 -0.83 10.61
CA SER A 165 -5.60 -1.20 11.90
C SER A 165 -5.28 -2.68 11.95
N VAL A 166 -6.24 -3.53 11.64
CA VAL A 166 -6.06 -4.99 11.64
C VAL A 166 -5.04 -5.40 10.57
N GLY A 167 -5.16 -4.86 9.36
CA GLY A 167 -4.22 -5.14 8.27
C GLY A 167 -2.78 -4.75 8.62
N THR A 168 -2.57 -3.58 9.20
CA THR A 168 -1.25 -3.11 9.66
C THR A 168 -0.68 -4.01 10.75
N LEU A 169 -1.50 -4.39 11.73
CA LEU A 169 -1.07 -5.32 12.78
C LEU A 169 -0.61 -6.67 12.20
N LEU A 170 -1.36 -7.21 11.25
CA LEU A 170 -0.99 -8.47 10.57
C LEU A 170 0.29 -8.34 9.74
N LEU A 171 0.49 -7.22 9.04
CA LEU A 171 1.71 -6.91 8.29
C LEU A 171 2.93 -6.85 9.21
N VAL A 172 2.83 -6.06 10.28
CA VAL A 172 3.91 -5.86 11.25
C VAL A 172 4.20 -7.16 11.99
N ALA A 173 3.17 -7.85 12.48
CA ALA A 173 3.33 -9.14 13.17
C ALA A 173 3.97 -10.18 12.24
N GLY A 174 3.54 -10.26 10.98
CA GLY A 174 4.12 -11.17 9.99
C GLY A 174 5.61 -10.93 9.77
N ALA A 175 5.99 -9.66 9.62
CA ALA A 175 7.38 -9.27 9.45
C ALA A 175 8.21 -9.54 10.73
N LEU A 176 7.69 -9.24 11.93
CA LEU A 176 8.37 -9.50 13.20
C LEU A 176 8.56 -11.01 13.44
N VAL A 177 7.53 -11.83 13.22
CA VAL A 177 7.65 -13.29 13.33
C VAL A 177 8.74 -13.82 12.39
N SER A 178 8.80 -13.29 11.17
CA SER A 178 9.82 -13.69 10.20
C SER A 178 11.24 -13.29 10.63
N LEU A 179 11.40 -12.10 11.25
CA LEU A 179 12.66 -11.64 11.81
C LEU A 179 13.10 -12.49 13.01
N VAL A 180 12.21 -12.74 13.97
CA VAL A 180 12.48 -13.54 15.17
C VAL A 180 12.87 -14.97 14.79
N ARG A 181 12.16 -15.56 13.86
CA ARG A 181 12.48 -16.91 13.34
C ARG A 181 13.73 -16.94 12.44
N ARG A 182 14.40 -15.82 12.26
CA ARG A 182 15.58 -15.67 11.39
C ARG A 182 15.37 -16.20 9.96
N ILE A 183 14.13 -16.22 9.49
CA ILE A 183 13.78 -16.64 8.15
C ILE A 183 13.96 -15.43 7.22
N ARG A 184 15.04 -15.42 6.41
CA ARG A 184 15.31 -14.36 5.42
C ARG A 184 15.30 -12.96 6.05
N THR A 185 16.06 -12.76 7.13
CA THR A 185 16.05 -11.52 7.93
C THR A 185 16.23 -10.24 7.11
N GLY A 186 17.20 -10.20 6.19
CA GLY A 186 17.47 -9.01 5.38
C GLY A 186 16.28 -8.60 4.49
N PRO A 187 15.76 -9.48 3.62
CA PRO A 187 14.57 -9.16 2.80
C PRO A 187 13.36 -8.75 3.63
N ASN A 188 13.08 -9.43 4.73
CA ASN A 188 11.92 -9.13 5.57
C ASN A 188 12.08 -7.83 6.36
N ALA A 189 13.31 -7.48 6.77
CA ALA A 189 13.61 -6.19 7.37
C ALA A 189 13.37 -5.04 6.35
N ALA A 190 13.76 -5.23 5.09
CA ALA A 190 13.49 -4.24 4.04
C ALA A 190 11.99 -4.08 3.77
N ILE A 191 11.24 -5.18 3.71
CA ILE A 191 9.77 -5.14 3.56
C ILE A 191 9.14 -4.38 4.73
N LEU A 192 9.53 -4.71 5.97
CA LEU A 192 9.02 -4.02 7.17
C LEU A 192 9.37 -2.53 7.16
N ALA A 193 10.60 -2.18 6.82
CA ALA A 193 11.02 -0.78 6.70
C ALA A 193 10.17 -0.02 5.67
N GLY A 194 9.90 -0.63 4.50
CA GLY A 194 9.03 -0.04 3.49
C GLY A 194 7.61 0.21 4.01
N VAL A 195 7.03 -0.78 4.71
CA VAL A 195 5.69 -0.64 5.32
C VAL A 195 5.67 0.47 6.37
N ILE A 196 6.70 0.55 7.22
CA ILE A 196 6.81 1.60 8.25
C ILE A 196 6.90 2.98 7.60
N VAL A 197 7.71 3.15 6.54
CA VAL A 197 7.83 4.42 5.81
C VAL A 197 6.49 4.85 5.24
N ILE A 198 5.74 3.94 4.61
CA ILE A 198 4.39 4.22 4.08
C ILE A 198 3.43 4.63 5.21
N ALA A 199 3.44 3.92 6.33
CA ALA A 199 2.58 4.21 7.47
C ALA A 199 2.90 5.56 8.10
N LEU A 200 4.18 5.88 8.27
CA LEU A 200 4.65 7.17 8.77
C LEU A 200 4.25 8.31 7.84
N ALA A 201 4.41 8.14 6.52
CA ALA A 201 3.97 9.13 5.54
C ALA A 201 2.48 9.43 5.67
N GLY A 202 1.63 8.38 5.80
CA GLY A 202 0.19 8.55 6.03
C GLY A 202 -0.16 9.22 7.37
N THR A 203 0.68 9.05 8.39
CA THR A 203 0.48 9.69 9.69
C THR A 203 0.86 11.17 9.66
N LEU A 204 1.97 11.51 8.98
CA LEU A 204 2.47 12.87 8.85
C LEU A 204 1.49 13.79 8.12
N THR A 205 0.66 13.27 7.22
CA THR A 205 -0.38 14.08 6.55
C THR A 205 -1.38 14.71 7.53
N ARG A 206 -1.62 14.07 8.68
CA ARG A 206 -2.48 14.61 9.73
C ARG A 206 -1.93 15.87 10.38
N PHE A 207 -0.63 16.13 10.24
CA PHE A 207 0.06 17.30 10.76
C PHE A 207 0.35 18.36 9.68
N GLY A 208 -0.31 18.29 8.52
CA GLY A 208 -0.22 19.29 7.46
C GLY A 208 0.81 19.01 6.37
N GLY A 209 1.36 17.80 6.31
CA GLY A 209 2.39 17.41 5.33
C GLY A 209 1.84 16.57 4.17
N GLN A 210 0.80 16.99 3.46
CA GLN A 210 0.24 16.20 2.34
C GLN A 210 1.25 15.97 1.21
N GLU A 211 2.15 16.90 0.98
CA GLU A 211 3.25 16.77 0.02
C GLU A 211 4.18 15.59 0.33
N THR A 212 4.36 15.29 1.62
CA THR A 212 5.23 14.19 2.07
C THR A 212 4.59 12.83 1.92
N LEU A 213 3.25 12.75 1.74
CA LEU A 213 2.52 11.48 1.62
C LEU A 213 3.04 10.65 0.44
N TYR A 214 2.95 11.20 -0.76
CA TYR A 214 3.31 10.45 -1.97
C TYR A 214 4.81 10.21 -2.07
N LEU A 215 5.65 11.16 -1.62
CA LEU A 215 7.09 10.96 -1.56
C LEU A 215 7.44 9.81 -0.59
N GLY A 216 6.82 9.80 0.58
CA GLY A 216 7.01 8.71 1.54
C GLY A 216 6.45 7.38 1.03
N GLN A 217 5.32 7.38 0.34
CA GLN A 217 4.78 6.19 -0.30
C GLN A 217 5.69 5.66 -1.40
N MET A 218 6.25 6.51 -2.26
CA MET A 218 7.22 6.13 -3.29
C MET A 218 8.47 5.49 -2.67
N VAL A 219 9.08 6.16 -1.69
CA VAL A 219 10.26 5.63 -1.00
C VAL A 219 9.94 4.29 -0.33
N GLY A 220 8.84 4.22 0.40
CA GLY A 220 8.39 2.99 1.06
C GLY A 220 8.12 1.85 0.09
N LEU A 221 7.48 2.11 -1.06
CA LEU A 221 7.26 1.11 -2.11
C LEU A 221 8.56 0.64 -2.76
N ILE A 222 9.52 1.54 -2.99
CA ILE A 222 10.84 1.17 -3.54
C ILE A 222 11.57 0.25 -2.55
N VAL A 223 11.60 0.59 -1.27
CA VAL A 223 12.25 -0.22 -0.22
C VAL A 223 11.55 -1.57 -0.08
N LEU A 224 10.22 -1.59 -0.05
CA LEU A 224 9.41 -2.80 -0.02
C LEU A 224 9.68 -3.68 -1.24
N GLY A 225 9.66 -3.09 -2.45
CA GLY A 225 9.95 -3.78 -3.69
C GLY A 225 11.36 -4.37 -3.75
N ALA A 226 12.36 -3.63 -3.26
CA ALA A 226 13.74 -4.14 -3.14
C ALA A 226 13.81 -5.34 -2.19
N GLY A 227 13.08 -5.31 -1.06
CA GLY A 227 12.99 -6.44 -0.15
C GLY A 227 12.36 -7.67 -0.79
N MET A 228 11.27 -7.48 -1.55
CA MET A 228 10.59 -8.55 -2.29
C MET A 228 11.50 -9.16 -3.36
N GLU A 229 12.20 -8.35 -4.13
CA GLU A 229 13.13 -8.81 -5.16
C GLU A 229 14.29 -9.59 -4.54
N TRP A 230 14.85 -9.08 -3.45
CA TRP A 230 15.90 -9.79 -2.71
C TRP A 230 15.43 -11.14 -2.18
N ALA A 231 14.20 -11.23 -1.67
CA ALA A 231 13.59 -12.50 -1.25
C ALA A 231 13.44 -13.48 -2.39
N ASN A 232 13.03 -13.01 -3.58
CA ASN A 232 12.87 -13.83 -4.78
C ASN A 232 14.20 -14.41 -5.29
N ARG A 233 15.25 -13.59 -5.40
CA ARG A 233 16.58 -14.02 -5.88
C ARG A 233 17.16 -15.14 -5.01
N ARG A 234 17.06 -15.03 -3.69
CA ARG A 234 17.54 -16.08 -2.77
C ARG A 234 16.71 -17.36 -2.84
N GLY A 235 15.45 -17.28 -3.24
CA GLY A 235 14.59 -18.46 -3.46
C GLY A 235 15.02 -19.29 -4.67
N HIS A 236 15.54 -18.66 -5.72
CA HIS A 236 16.02 -19.34 -6.92
C HIS A 236 17.40 -19.95 -6.78
N ALA A 237 18.23 -19.43 -5.89
CA ALA A 237 19.59 -19.95 -5.64
C ALA A 237 19.62 -21.30 -4.91
N ARG A 238 18.52 -21.71 -4.28
CA ARG A 238 18.35 -23.04 -3.69
C ARG A 238 17.62 -23.99 -4.68
N LYS A 239 18.28 -24.35 -5.80
CA LYS A 239 17.84 -25.51 -6.59
C LYS A 239 18.03 -26.77 -5.76
N PRO A 240 17.08 -27.72 -5.80
CA PRO A 240 17.29 -29.03 -5.18
C PRO A 240 18.53 -29.68 -5.78
N VAL A 241 19.40 -30.16 -4.93
CA VAL A 241 20.46 -31.10 -5.36
C VAL A 241 19.74 -32.32 -5.94
N PRO A 242 20.01 -32.72 -7.21
CA PRO A 242 19.39 -33.91 -7.76
C PRO A 242 19.72 -35.12 -6.86
N PRO A 243 18.79 -36.05 -6.66
CA PRO A 243 19.05 -37.24 -5.86
C PRO A 243 20.26 -37.98 -6.49
N ILE A 244 21.25 -38.28 -5.63
CA ILE A 244 22.36 -39.14 -6.01
C ILE A 244 21.74 -40.50 -6.27
N ILE A 245 21.64 -40.87 -7.54
CA ILE A 245 21.29 -42.25 -7.94
C ILE A 245 22.53 -43.09 -7.60
N VAL A 246 22.49 -43.77 -6.46
CA VAL A 246 23.45 -44.79 -6.12
C VAL A 246 23.04 -46.02 -6.96
N ALA A 247 23.87 -46.36 -7.97
CA ALA A 247 23.72 -47.54 -8.79
C ALA A 247 24.23 -48.77 -8.03
#